data_7bd0e860bf62670beaef3dcdff2fc036
#
_entry.id   7bd0e860bf62670beaef3dcdff2fc036
#
_cell.length_a   1.000
_cell.length_b   1.000
_cell.length_c   1.000
_cell.angle_alpha   90.00
_cell.angle_beta   90.00
_cell.angle_gamma   90.00
#
_symmetry.space_group_name_H-M   'P 1'
#
loop_
_entity.id
_entity.type
_entity.pdbx_description
1 polymer ?
#
loop_
_entity_poly.entity_id
_entity_poly.type
_entity_poly.pdbx_seq_one_letter_code
_entity_poly.pdbx_strand_id
1 'polypeptide(L)'
;MPPRVIRTVVLMLGVCGVLFAANPAGLWLDVPFVKQQKDGCGAASIAMVMQYWQQQHGAPANPKAEAARIQRVLYAEAAHGIYASDMERYFQQNGYVTFTFSGEWVDLKQHLEKGRPLIAALKPGSVQPLHYVVVAGLDQERQLVLLNDPAQRKLLKQDQSRFEQEWKAAGRWTLLAVPKASSR
;
A
#
# COMPACT_ATOMS: atom_id res chain seq x y z
N MET A 1 -14.63 77.57 27.83
CA MET A 1 -13.88 76.67 26.90
C MET A 1 -13.72 75.35 27.58
N PRO A 2 -14.36 74.24 27.08
CA PRO A 2 -14.17 72.93 27.64
C PRO A 2 -13.00 72.19 26.92
N PRO A 3 -12.27 71.30 27.61
CA PRO A 3 -11.13 70.58 27.02
C PRO A 3 -11.56 69.42 26.11
N ARG A 4 -10.91 69.30 24.97
CA ARG A 4 -11.05 68.19 24.02
C ARG A 4 -10.38 66.94 24.58
N VAL A 5 -11.16 65.89 24.84
CA VAL A 5 -10.68 64.55 25.16
C VAL A 5 -10.34 63.81 23.86
N ILE A 6 -9.05 63.57 23.61
CA ILE A 6 -8.57 62.76 22.49
C ILE A 6 -8.74 61.30 22.92
N ARG A 7 -9.70 60.56 22.29
CA ARG A 7 -9.83 59.12 22.45
C ARG A 7 -8.85 58.43 21.49
N THR A 8 -7.76 57.91 22.04
CA THR A 8 -6.85 57.03 21.30
C THR A 8 -7.49 55.67 21.15
N VAL A 9 -7.89 55.29 19.90
CA VAL A 9 -8.36 53.95 19.56
C VAL A 9 -7.14 53.10 19.27
N VAL A 10 -6.82 52.17 20.18
CA VAL A 10 -5.78 51.15 19.97
C VAL A 10 -6.39 50.00 19.16
N LEU A 11 -6.02 49.90 17.88
CA LEU A 11 -6.41 48.83 16.97
C LEU A 11 -5.52 47.61 17.27
N MET A 12 -6.04 46.61 18.01
CA MET A 12 -5.39 45.34 18.21
C MET A 12 -5.55 44.50 16.92
N LEU A 13 -4.51 44.43 16.10
CA LEU A 13 -4.39 43.49 15.00
C LEU A 13 -4.12 42.09 15.56
N GLY A 14 -5.19 41.28 15.67
CA GLY A 14 -5.08 39.87 15.98
C GLY A 14 -4.47 39.12 14.81
N VAL A 15 -3.21 38.74 14.92
CA VAL A 15 -2.55 37.80 13.99
C VAL A 15 -3.14 36.43 14.27
N CYS A 16 -4.11 36.02 13.45
CA CYS A 16 -4.64 34.65 13.44
C CYS A 16 -3.59 33.74 12.80
N GLY A 17 -2.71 33.19 13.63
CA GLY A 17 -1.75 32.17 13.19
C GLY A 17 -2.51 30.92 12.77
N VAL A 18 -2.56 30.64 11.48
CA VAL A 18 -3.04 29.35 10.96
C VAL A 18 -1.99 28.30 11.36
N LEU A 19 -2.25 27.61 12.47
CA LEU A 19 -1.51 26.42 12.84
C LEU A 19 -1.85 25.34 11.80
N PHE A 20 -0.95 25.16 10.82
CA PHE A 20 -0.95 23.94 10.03
C PHE A 20 -0.62 22.80 10.99
N ALA A 21 -1.63 22.08 11.43
CA ALA A 21 -1.43 20.81 12.10
C ALA A 21 -0.72 19.89 11.11
N ALA A 22 0.59 19.73 11.26
CA ALA A 22 1.33 18.68 10.61
C ALA A 22 0.65 17.37 11.04
N ASN A 23 0.15 16.61 10.08
CA ASN A 23 -0.46 15.30 10.33
C ASN A 23 0.67 14.36 10.78
N PRO A 24 0.84 14.04 12.08
CA PRO A 24 1.93 13.21 12.56
C PRO A 24 1.68 11.72 12.36
N ALA A 25 0.60 11.37 11.68
CA ALA A 25 0.28 9.99 11.39
C ALA A 25 0.84 9.61 10.02
N GLY A 26 1.71 8.60 9.98
CA GLY A 26 2.19 8.03 8.72
C GLY A 26 1.04 7.72 7.76
N LEU A 27 1.31 7.83 6.49
CA LEU A 27 0.36 7.50 5.41
C LEU A 27 0.12 5.99 5.41
N TRP A 28 -1.13 5.54 5.58
CA TRP A 28 -1.45 4.12 5.50
C TRP A 28 -2.88 3.87 5.00
N LEU A 29 -3.07 2.71 4.37
CA LEU A 29 -4.33 2.23 3.82
C LEU A 29 -4.81 1.02 4.64
N ASP A 30 -6.10 0.97 4.97
CA ASP A 30 -6.69 -0.18 5.66
C ASP A 30 -6.93 -1.35 4.69
N VAL A 31 -5.83 -1.92 4.20
CA VAL A 31 -5.89 -3.10 3.34
C VAL A 31 -6.23 -4.32 4.19
N PRO A 32 -7.24 -5.13 3.83
CA PRO A 32 -7.55 -6.38 4.51
C PRO A 32 -6.32 -7.29 4.59
N PHE A 33 -6.20 -8.03 5.68
CA PHE A 33 -5.09 -8.97 5.85
C PHE A 33 -5.51 -10.40 5.59
N VAL A 34 -4.74 -11.09 4.76
CA VAL A 34 -4.88 -12.52 4.48
C VAL A 34 -3.57 -13.23 4.81
N LYS A 35 -3.61 -14.13 5.80
CA LYS A 35 -2.45 -14.97 6.11
C LYS A 35 -2.30 -16.02 5.01
N GLN A 36 -1.07 -16.18 4.50
CA GLN A 36 -0.79 -17.18 3.47
C GLN A 36 -0.91 -18.61 3.99
N GLN A 37 -1.24 -19.52 3.10
CA GLN A 37 -0.95 -20.94 3.24
C GLN A 37 0.47 -21.23 2.73
N LYS A 38 0.91 -22.50 2.77
CA LYS A 38 2.21 -22.87 2.23
C LYS A 38 2.38 -22.32 0.81
N ASP A 39 3.49 -21.67 0.54
CA ASP A 39 3.86 -21.07 -0.76
C ASP A 39 2.82 -20.10 -1.35
N GLY A 40 1.98 -19.52 -0.49
CA GLY A 40 0.80 -18.74 -0.86
C GLY A 40 0.94 -17.23 -0.81
N CYS A 41 2.17 -16.67 -0.72
CA CYS A 41 2.34 -15.22 -0.60
C CYS A 41 1.73 -14.43 -1.77
N GLY A 42 1.88 -14.93 -3.00
CA GLY A 42 1.29 -14.33 -4.19
C GLY A 42 -0.23 -14.34 -4.16
N ALA A 43 -0.85 -15.48 -3.84
CA ALA A 43 -2.31 -15.60 -3.75
C ALA A 43 -2.90 -14.71 -2.65
N ALA A 44 -2.25 -14.66 -1.49
CA ALA A 44 -2.68 -13.80 -0.40
C ALA A 44 -2.54 -12.31 -0.76
N SER A 45 -1.45 -11.91 -1.42
CA SER A 45 -1.24 -10.52 -1.85
C SER A 45 -2.27 -10.08 -2.91
N ILE A 46 -2.59 -10.95 -3.89
CA ILE A 46 -3.66 -10.68 -4.85
C ILE A 46 -5.00 -10.50 -4.11
N ALA A 47 -5.34 -11.44 -3.23
CA ALA A 47 -6.59 -11.40 -2.48
C ALA A 47 -6.73 -10.12 -1.64
N MET A 48 -5.66 -9.72 -0.93
CA MET A 48 -5.65 -8.50 -0.13
C MET A 48 -5.94 -7.25 -0.97
N VAL A 49 -5.30 -7.11 -2.14
CA VAL A 49 -5.51 -5.95 -3.02
C VAL A 49 -6.91 -5.97 -3.64
N MET A 50 -7.39 -7.12 -4.11
CA MET A 50 -8.75 -7.22 -4.65
C MET A 50 -9.81 -6.91 -3.59
N GLN A 51 -9.66 -7.43 -2.38
CA GLN A 51 -10.55 -7.17 -1.25
C GLN A 51 -10.57 -5.70 -0.85
N TYR A 52 -9.42 -5.05 -0.84
CA TYR A 52 -9.33 -3.61 -0.59
C TYR A 52 -10.21 -2.83 -1.56
N TRP A 53 -10.10 -3.10 -2.86
CA TRP A 53 -10.92 -2.43 -3.87
C TRP A 53 -12.41 -2.78 -3.79
N GLN A 54 -12.74 -4.03 -3.45
CA GLN A 54 -14.14 -4.43 -3.25
C GLN A 54 -14.77 -3.69 -2.08
N GLN A 55 -14.05 -3.53 -0.97
CA GLN A 55 -14.53 -2.75 0.18
C GLN A 55 -14.77 -1.28 -0.15
N GLN A 56 -13.93 -0.67 -0.98
CA GLN A 56 -14.15 0.70 -1.45
C GLN A 56 -15.45 0.85 -2.24
N HIS A 57 -15.99 -0.23 -2.81
CA HIS A 57 -17.25 -0.27 -3.55
C HIS A 57 -18.41 -0.88 -2.74
N GLY A 58 -18.23 -1.11 -1.45
CA GLY A 58 -19.28 -1.65 -0.55
C GLY A 58 -19.58 -3.13 -0.74
N ALA A 59 -18.72 -3.90 -1.39
CA ALA A 59 -18.91 -5.35 -1.57
C ALA A 59 -18.43 -6.14 -0.32
N PRO A 60 -19.15 -7.19 0.10
CA PRO A 60 -18.71 -8.04 1.19
C PRO A 60 -17.42 -8.78 0.84
N ALA A 61 -16.51 -8.82 1.82
CA ALA A 61 -15.19 -9.40 1.64
C ALA A 61 -15.12 -10.82 2.23
N ASN A 62 -14.62 -11.78 1.44
CA ASN A 62 -14.21 -13.10 1.93
C ASN A 62 -12.76 -13.41 1.52
N PRO A 63 -11.78 -12.84 2.25
CA PRO A 63 -10.36 -12.94 1.88
C PRO A 63 -9.83 -14.37 1.81
N LYS A 64 -10.22 -15.24 2.75
CA LYS A 64 -9.69 -16.60 2.85
C LYS A 64 -10.13 -17.48 1.69
N ALA A 65 -11.42 -17.40 1.32
CA ALA A 65 -11.96 -18.18 0.20
C ALA A 65 -11.36 -17.70 -1.12
N GLU A 66 -11.16 -16.41 -1.27
CA GLU A 66 -10.56 -15.84 -2.47
C GLU A 66 -9.09 -16.24 -2.63
N ALA A 67 -8.26 -16.10 -1.59
CA ALA A 67 -6.87 -16.52 -1.64
C ALA A 67 -6.71 -18.03 -1.93
N ALA A 68 -7.55 -18.87 -1.34
CA ALA A 68 -7.52 -20.29 -1.59
C ALA A 68 -7.91 -20.63 -3.04
N ARG A 69 -8.87 -19.92 -3.62
CA ARG A 69 -9.24 -20.05 -5.04
C ARG A 69 -8.09 -19.64 -5.95
N ILE A 70 -7.49 -18.49 -5.70
CA ILE A 70 -6.36 -17.98 -6.46
C ILE A 70 -5.19 -18.96 -6.41
N GLN A 71 -4.86 -19.45 -5.22
CA GLN A 71 -3.80 -20.45 -5.03
C GLN A 71 -4.02 -21.70 -5.89
N ARG A 72 -5.24 -22.25 -5.91
CA ARG A 72 -5.55 -23.44 -6.71
C ARG A 72 -5.42 -23.21 -8.22
N VAL A 73 -5.69 -22.00 -8.68
CA VAL A 73 -5.70 -21.67 -10.12
C VAL A 73 -4.33 -21.30 -10.63
N LEU A 74 -3.51 -20.63 -9.81
CA LEU A 74 -2.27 -20.00 -10.26
C LEU A 74 -1.00 -20.66 -9.72
N TYR A 75 -1.11 -21.59 -8.76
CA TYR A 75 0.07 -22.22 -8.18
C TYR A 75 0.89 -22.96 -9.23
N ALA A 76 2.16 -22.65 -9.28
CA ALA A 76 3.15 -23.32 -10.12
C ALA A 76 4.19 -24.01 -9.24
N GLU A 77 4.27 -25.33 -9.33
CA GLU A 77 5.19 -26.11 -8.48
C GLU A 77 6.65 -25.74 -8.74
N ALA A 78 7.03 -25.52 -9.98
CA ALA A 78 8.38 -25.10 -10.36
C ALA A 78 8.80 -23.73 -9.78
N ALA A 79 7.83 -22.85 -9.48
CA ALA A 79 8.05 -21.56 -8.85
C ALA A 79 7.92 -21.61 -7.33
N HIS A 80 7.44 -22.70 -6.75
CA HIS A 80 7.00 -22.78 -5.36
C HIS A 80 6.10 -21.58 -4.99
N GLY A 81 5.16 -21.24 -5.88
CA GLY A 81 4.32 -20.06 -5.72
C GLY A 81 3.60 -19.67 -7.01
N ILE A 82 3.44 -18.38 -7.21
CA ILE A 82 2.77 -17.80 -8.38
C ILE A 82 3.78 -16.96 -9.15
N TYR A 83 3.86 -17.15 -10.46
CA TYR A 83 4.67 -16.28 -11.32
C TYR A 83 4.10 -14.87 -11.39
N ALA A 84 4.97 -13.86 -11.44
CA ALA A 84 4.58 -12.46 -11.55
C ALA A 84 3.65 -12.19 -12.75
N SER A 85 3.94 -12.82 -13.90
CA SER A 85 3.11 -12.72 -15.10
C SER A 85 1.71 -13.30 -14.94
N ASP A 86 1.55 -14.37 -14.14
CA ASP A 86 0.25 -14.96 -13.88
C ASP A 86 -0.56 -14.12 -12.89
N MET A 87 0.11 -13.49 -11.92
CA MET A 87 -0.50 -12.52 -11.01
C MET A 87 -1.07 -11.33 -11.80
N GLU A 88 -0.30 -10.77 -12.71
CA GLU A 88 -0.72 -9.66 -13.57
C GLU A 88 -1.92 -10.06 -14.44
N ARG A 89 -1.82 -11.20 -15.13
CA ARG A 89 -2.91 -11.71 -15.97
C ARG A 89 -4.18 -11.96 -15.17
N TYR A 90 -4.06 -12.49 -13.95
CA TYR A 90 -5.21 -12.74 -13.09
C TYR A 90 -5.95 -11.44 -12.73
N PHE A 91 -5.24 -10.39 -12.37
CA PHE A 91 -5.85 -9.09 -12.15
C PHE A 91 -6.58 -8.58 -13.39
N GLN A 92 -5.93 -8.65 -14.57
CA GLN A 92 -6.51 -8.17 -15.84
C GLN A 92 -7.81 -8.92 -16.19
N GLN A 93 -7.83 -10.23 -15.99
CA GLN A 93 -9.00 -11.09 -16.22
C GLN A 93 -10.15 -10.83 -15.23
N ASN A 94 -9.83 -10.27 -14.06
CA ASN A 94 -10.81 -9.96 -13.02
C ASN A 94 -11.19 -8.47 -12.95
N GLY A 95 -11.00 -7.72 -14.04
CA GLY A 95 -11.52 -6.36 -14.17
C GLY A 95 -10.57 -5.27 -13.63
N TYR A 96 -9.28 -5.55 -13.56
CA TYR A 96 -8.27 -4.56 -13.17
C TYR A 96 -7.41 -4.14 -14.36
N VAL A 97 -6.89 -2.92 -14.31
CA VAL A 97 -5.74 -2.47 -15.10
C VAL A 97 -4.51 -2.67 -14.23
N THR A 98 -3.45 -3.20 -14.82
CA THR A 98 -2.19 -3.50 -14.13
C THR A 98 -1.05 -2.70 -14.72
N PHE A 99 -0.11 -2.33 -13.86
CA PHE A 99 1.16 -1.69 -14.20
C PHE A 99 2.26 -2.40 -13.43
N THR A 100 3.19 -3.01 -14.15
CA THR A 100 4.39 -3.65 -13.58
C THR A 100 5.60 -2.81 -13.90
N PHE A 101 6.39 -2.45 -12.91
CA PHE A 101 7.54 -1.57 -13.06
C PHE A 101 8.62 -1.81 -12.01
N SER A 102 9.83 -1.33 -12.29
CA SER A 102 10.88 -1.19 -11.29
C SER A 102 10.64 0.08 -10.51
N GLY A 103 10.12 -0.05 -9.28
CA GLY A 103 9.66 1.09 -8.49
C GLY A 103 10.79 1.86 -7.81
N GLU A 104 10.50 3.13 -7.53
CA GLU A 104 11.27 3.99 -6.66
C GLU A 104 10.48 4.35 -5.40
N TRP A 105 11.16 4.83 -4.36
CA TRP A 105 10.49 5.23 -3.12
C TRP A 105 9.39 6.27 -3.34
N VAL A 106 9.62 7.19 -4.24
CA VAL A 106 8.65 8.24 -4.61
C VAL A 106 7.38 7.65 -5.24
N ASP A 107 7.49 6.57 -6.00
CA ASP A 107 6.34 5.90 -6.61
C ASP A 107 5.44 5.27 -5.54
N LEU A 108 6.06 4.59 -4.56
CA LEU A 108 5.30 4.01 -3.43
C LEU A 108 4.50 5.10 -2.72
N LYS A 109 5.15 6.22 -2.40
CA LYS A 109 4.49 7.36 -1.74
C LYS A 109 3.34 7.90 -2.56
N GLN A 110 3.57 8.23 -3.84
CA GLN A 110 2.56 8.81 -4.72
C GLN A 110 1.34 7.89 -4.91
N HIS A 111 1.55 6.58 -4.99
CA HIS A 111 0.44 5.64 -5.12
C HIS A 111 -0.34 5.50 -3.83
N LEU A 112 0.33 5.40 -2.68
CA LEU A 112 -0.32 5.34 -1.38
C LEU A 112 -1.11 6.62 -1.08
N GLU A 113 -0.59 7.80 -1.40
CA GLU A 113 -1.32 9.08 -1.27
C GLU A 113 -2.61 9.12 -2.11
N LYS A 114 -2.64 8.37 -3.21
CA LYS A 114 -3.83 8.20 -4.06
C LYS A 114 -4.74 7.04 -3.63
N GLY A 115 -4.52 6.47 -2.44
CA GLY A 115 -5.28 5.33 -1.95
C GLY A 115 -5.05 4.03 -2.73
N ARG A 116 -3.86 3.83 -3.29
CA ARG A 116 -3.53 2.69 -4.16
C ARG A 116 -2.47 1.81 -3.50
N PRO A 117 -2.84 0.67 -2.90
CA PRO A 117 -1.89 -0.29 -2.38
C PRO A 117 -1.11 -0.94 -3.53
N LEU A 118 0.14 -1.34 -3.25
CA LEU A 118 1.02 -1.96 -4.24
C LEU A 118 1.46 -3.34 -3.75
N ILE A 119 1.71 -4.25 -4.68
CA ILE A 119 2.40 -5.50 -4.37
C ILE A 119 3.87 -5.32 -4.71
N ALA A 120 4.76 -5.61 -3.77
CA ALA A 120 6.20 -5.62 -3.97
C ALA A 120 6.75 -7.04 -3.83
N ALA A 121 7.75 -7.37 -4.64
CA ALA A 121 8.56 -8.57 -4.45
C ALA A 121 9.77 -8.23 -3.59
N LEU A 122 10.03 -9.02 -2.57
CA LEU A 122 11.19 -8.92 -1.69
C LEU A 122 12.05 -10.18 -1.82
N LYS A 123 13.35 -10.01 -1.64
CA LYS A 123 14.30 -11.12 -1.54
C LYS A 123 15.07 -11.01 -0.22
N PRO A 124 14.55 -11.61 0.87
CA PRO A 124 15.12 -11.47 2.22
C PRO A 124 16.50 -12.09 2.43
N GLY A 125 17.10 -12.63 1.42
CA GLY A 125 18.45 -13.22 1.45
C GLY A 125 18.81 -13.83 0.12
N SER A 126 20.09 -14.24 -0.02
CA SER A 126 20.59 -14.78 -1.29
C SER A 126 20.01 -16.15 -1.67
N VAL A 127 19.56 -16.92 -0.69
CA VAL A 127 19.10 -18.33 -0.88
C VAL A 127 17.57 -18.45 -0.85
N GLN A 128 16.87 -17.45 -0.30
CA GLN A 128 15.41 -17.52 -0.17
C GLN A 128 14.69 -17.17 -1.47
N PRO A 129 13.54 -17.82 -1.77
CA PRO A 129 12.71 -17.46 -2.91
C PRO A 129 12.16 -16.03 -2.77
N LEU A 130 11.67 -15.48 -3.88
CA LEU A 130 10.95 -14.22 -3.87
C LEU A 130 9.73 -14.29 -2.94
N HIS A 131 9.51 -13.23 -2.18
CA HIS A 131 8.38 -13.12 -1.27
C HIS A 131 7.54 -11.90 -1.65
N TYR A 132 6.24 -12.11 -1.89
CA TYR A 132 5.32 -11.02 -2.21
C TYR A 132 4.66 -10.48 -0.95
N VAL A 133 4.65 -9.16 -0.84
CA VAL A 133 4.01 -8.41 0.25
C VAL A 133 3.14 -7.29 -0.33
N VAL A 134 2.17 -6.81 0.44
CA VAL A 134 1.42 -5.60 0.07
C VAL A 134 1.98 -4.41 0.84
N VAL A 135 2.46 -3.41 0.12
CA VAL A 135 2.85 -2.11 0.68
C VAL A 135 1.56 -1.35 0.97
N ALA A 136 1.24 -1.21 2.25
CA ALA A 136 0.02 -0.60 2.74
C ALA A 136 0.24 0.81 3.33
N GLY A 137 1.48 1.22 3.57
CA GLY A 137 1.75 2.53 4.12
C GLY A 137 3.23 2.87 4.30
N LEU A 138 3.48 4.13 4.63
CA LEU A 138 4.80 4.70 4.91
C LEU A 138 4.74 5.61 6.13
N ASP A 139 5.70 5.48 7.02
CA ASP A 139 5.98 6.43 8.09
C ASP A 139 7.32 7.11 7.77
N GLN A 140 7.25 8.28 7.14
CA GLN A 140 8.44 8.98 6.67
C GLN A 140 9.28 9.53 7.82
N GLU A 141 8.64 9.95 8.92
CA GLU A 141 9.36 10.50 10.08
C GLU A 141 10.20 9.42 10.76
N ARG A 142 9.67 8.19 10.83
CA ARG A 142 10.36 7.04 11.43
C ARG A 142 11.12 6.19 10.43
N GLN A 143 11.10 6.55 9.15
CA GLN A 143 11.70 5.78 8.06
C GLN A 143 11.23 4.32 8.05
N LEU A 144 9.91 4.11 8.14
CA LEU A 144 9.29 2.79 8.16
C LEU A 144 8.39 2.57 6.94
N VAL A 145 8.37 1.34 6.46
CA VAL A 145 7.36 0.81 5.54
C VAL A 145 6.35 -0.01 6.34
N LEU A 146 5.08 0.17 6.05
CA LEU A 146 4.00 -0.61 6.64
C LEU A 146 3.55 -1.65 5.61
N LEU A 147 3.83 -2.92 5.90
CA LEU A 147 3.57 -4.04 5.02
C LEU A 147 2.44 -4.91 5.55
N ASN A 148 1.54 -5.35 4.68
CA ASN A 148 0.79 -6.56 4.94
C ASN A 148 1.63 -7.72 4.42
N ASP A 149 2.40 -8.33 5.31
CA ASP A 149 3.22 -9.49 5.00
C ASP A 149 2.42 -10.76 5.29
N PRO A 150 2.03 -11.51 4.25
CA PRO A 150 1.15 -12.67 4.41
C PRO A 150 1.77 -13.82 5.20
N ALA A 151 3.09 -13.89 5.27
CA ALA A 151 3.79 -14.87 6.10
C ALA A 151 3.81 -14.47 7.58
N GLN A 152 3.68 -13.19 7.88
CA GLN A 152 3.83 -12.65 9.22
C GLN A 152 2.52 -12.04 9.74
N ARG A 153 2.24 -10.75 9.41
CA ARG A 153 1.10 -10.02 9.98
C ARG A 153 0.71 -8.78 9.17
N LYS A 154 -0.47 -8.25 9.50
CA LYS A 154 -0.96 -6.95 9.04
C LYS A 154 -0.10 -5.82 9.60
N LEU A 155 0.17 -4.81 8.77
CA LEU A 155 0.91 -3.58 9.11
C LEU A 155 2.23 -3.87 9.84
N LEU A 156 2.97 -4.87 9.34
CA LEU A 156 4.34 -5.12 9.77
C LEU A 156 5.17 -3.87 9.51
N LYS A 157 5.79 -3.35 10.56
CA LYS A 157 6.72 -2.23 10.44
C LYS A 157 8.10 -2.78 10.08
N GLN A 158 8.64 -2.33 8.97
CA GLN A 158 9.98 -2.66 8.52
C GLN A 158 10.77 -1.38 8.26
N ASP A 159 12.05 -1.34 8.64
CA ASP A 159 12.91 -0.21 8.35
C ASP A 159 13.03 -0.01 6.84
N GLN A 160 12.99 1.25 6.39
CA GLN A 160 13.09 1.62 4.99
C GLN A 160 14.35 1.04 4.33
N SER A 161 15.51 1.16 4.99
CA SER A 161 16.78 0.68 4.48
C SER A 161 16.77 -0.84 4.23
N ARG A 162 16.20 -1.61 5.16
CA ARG A 162 16.04 -3.05 5.00
C ARG A 162 15.07 -3.40 3.88
N PHE A 163 13.92 -2.73 3.82
CA PHE A 163 12.96 -2.91 2.74
C PHE A 163 13.60 -2.63 1.38
N GLU A 164 14.28 -1.51 1.22
CA GLU A 164 14.94 -1.16 -0.03
C GLU A 164 16.01 -2.15 -0.45
N GLN A 165 16.78 -2.68 0.50
CA GLN A 165 17.78 -3.71 0.23
C GLN A 165 17.12 -5.00 -0.33
N GLU A 166 16.08 -5.49 0.33
CA GLU A 166 15.36 -6.70 -0.06
C GLU A 166 14.58 -6.50 -1.38
N TRP A 167 14.00 -5.32 -1.57
CA TRP A 167 13.29 -4.94 -2.78
C TRP A 167 14.24 -4.78 -3.98
N LYS A 168 15.38 -4.12 -3.78
CA LYS A 168 16.45 -4.00 -4.79
C LYS A 168 16.97 -5.36 -5.22
N ALA A 169 17.16 -6.30 -4.28
CA ALA A 169 17.57 -7.67 -4.56
C ALA A 169 16.54 -8.43 -5.42
N ALA A 170 15.28 -8.00 -5.43
CA ALA A 170 14.20 -8.49 -6.29
C ALA A 170 13.97 -7.62 -7.54
N GLY A 171 14.94 -6.79 -7.95
CA GLY A 171 14.82 -5.89 -9.10
C GLY A 171 13.83 -4.74 -8.90
N ARG A 172 13.49 -4.41 -7.67
CA ARG A 172 12.46 -3.42 -7.29
C ARG A 172 11.10 -3.70 -7.93
N TRP A 173 10.83 -4.97 -8.20
CA TRP A 173 9.59 -5.38 -8.85
C TRP A 173 8.37 -4.93 -8.05
N THR A 174 7.49 -4.22 -8.74
CA THR A 174 6.29 -3.62 -8.16
C THR A 174 5.12 -3.81 -9.11
N LEU A 175 3.98 -4.20 -8.57
CA LEU A 175 2.72 -4.31 -9.29
C LEU A 175 1.68 -3.38 -8.67
N LEU A 176 1.15 -2.50 -9.48
CA LEU A 176 -0.04 -1.72 -9.22
C LEU A 176 -1.22 -2.36 -9.96
N ALA A 177 -2.29 -2.66 -9.25
CA ALA A 177 -3.56 -3.07 -9.82
C ALA A 177 -4.67 -2.12 -9.37
N VAL A 178 -5.38 -1.53 -10.33
CA VAL A 178 -6.51 -0.62 -10.09
C VAL A 178 -7.74 -1.12 -10.83
N PRO A 179 -8.96 -1.02 -10.27
CA PRO A 179 -10.18 -1.39 -10.99
C PRO A 179 -10.30 -0.65 -12.32
N LYS A 180 -10.75 -1.33 -13.36
CA LYS A 180 -11.16 -0.68 -14.60
C LYS A 180 -12.30 0.28 -14.30
N ALA A 181 -12.25 1.48 -14.87
CA ALA A 181 -13.40 2.39 -14.81
C ALA A 181 -14.62 1.66 -15.41
N SER A 182 -15.71 1.61 -14.66
CA SER A 182 -16.97 1.12 -15.21
C SER A 182 -17.38 2.05 -16.35
N SER A 183 -17.42 1.55 -17.57
CA SER A 183 -18.09 2.27 -18.66
C SER A 183 -19.56 2.42 -18.27
N ARG A 184 -19.98 3.63 -17.94
CA ARG A 184 -21.38 3.99 -17.78
C ARG A 184 -22.06 4.05 -19.12
#